data_6b1152d154ca273ab886b24df91f043d
#
_entry.id   6b1152d154ca273ab886b24df91f043d
#
_cell.length_a   1.000
_cell.length_b   1.000
_cell.length_c   1.000
_cell.angle_alpha   90.00
_cell.angle_beta   90.00
_cell.angle_gamma   90.00
#
_symmetry.space_group_name_H-M   'P 1'
#
loop_
_entity.id
_entity.type
_entity.pdbx_description
1 polymer ?
#
loop_
_entity_poly.entity_id
_entity_poly.type
_entity_poly.pdbx_seq_one_letter_code
_entity_poly.pdbx_strand_id
1 'polypeptide(L)'
;LIRISDNWGEDLESDYDGYALSEILDNWFYENTQQHRYSITDQSETQMTLNQVRIPIEDDRGRPYDANRFIRNLVRYLRAEPYLIDEIKVLNQGLGRCVLILGEK
;
A
#
# COMPACT_ATOMS: atom_id res chain seq x y z
N LEU A 1 -3.26 -3.50 -6.40
CA LEU A 1 -4.21 -2.43 -6.66
C LEU A 1 -4.65 -1.77 -5.35
N ILE A 2 -4.51 -0.49 -5.28
CA ILE A 2 -4.98 0.30 -4.15
C ILE A 2 -6.17 1.14 -4.62
N ARG A 3 -7.30 0.99 -3.95
CA ARG A 3 -8.54 1.69 -4.29
C ARG A 3 -9.04 2.50 -3.11
N ILE A 4 -9.78 3.56 -3.42
CA ILE A 4 -10.46 4.36 -2.42
C ILE A 4 -11.93 3.96 -2.39
N SER A 5 -12.46 3.71 -1.20
CA SER A 5 -13.88 3.42 -1.04
C SER A 5 -14.75 4.64 -1.39
N ASP A 6 -15.86 4.41 -2.05
CA ASP A 6 -16.81 5.48 -2.39
C ASP A 6 -17.42 6.13 -1.15
N ASN A 7 -17.36 5.45 -0.02
CA ASN A 7 -17.91 5.94 1.26
C ASN A 7 -16.89 6.71 2.09
N TRP A 8 -15.65 6.81 1.63
CA TRP A 8 -14.60 7.53 2.35
C TRP A 8 -14.53 8.98 1.88
N GLY A 9 -14.39 9.91 2.80
CA GLY A 9 -14.32 11.34 2.48
C GLY A 9 -12.97 11.82 1.97
N GLU A 10 -12.00 10.91 1.83
CA GLU A 10 -10.65 11.23 1.40
C GLU A 10 -10.30 10.49 0.12
N ASP A 11 -9.23 10.88 -0.56
CA ASP A 11 -8.75 10.20 -1.77
C ASP A 11 -7.20 10.18 -1.80
N LEU A 12 -6.63 9.71 -2.91
CA LEU A 12 -5.18 9.59 -3.05
C LEU A 12 -4.46 10.95 -3.13
N GLU A 13 -5.19 12.02 -3.38
CA GLU A 13 -4.64 13.38 -3.40
C GLU A 13 -4.81 14.10 -2.07
N SER A 14 -5.50 13.51 -1.10
CA SER A 14 -5.67 14.12 0.22
C SER A 14 -4.33 14.30 0.90
N ASP A 15 -4.20 15.41 1.62
CA ASP A 15 -2.96 15.81 2.28
C ASP A 15 -2.84 15.16 3.66
N TYR A 16 -1.71 14.49 3.89
CA TYR A 16 -1.35 13.92 5.18
C TYR A 16 0.06 14.38 5.53
N ASP A 17 0.18 15.19 6.57
CA ASP A 17 1.46 15.67 7.07
C ASP A 17 2.30 16.37 5.98
N GLY A 18 1.63 17.12 5.10
CA GLY A 18 2.29 17.87 4.04
C GLY A 18 2.53 17.12 2.74
N TYR A 19 2.07 15.88 2.65
CA TYR A 19 2.24 15.03 1.46
C TYR A 19 0.91 14.45 1.03
N ALA A 20 0.70 14.32 -0.28
CA ALA A 20 -0.45 13.61 -0.80
C ALA A 20 -0.35 12.12 -0.45
N LEU A 21 -1.48 11.47 -0.23
CA LEU A 21 -1.50 10.05 0.13
C LEU A 21 -0.79 9.19 -0.92
N SER A 22 -0.95 9.52 -2.21
CA SER A 22 -0.25 8.82 -3.29
C SER A 22 1.28 8.91 -3.15
N GLU A 23 1.79 10.06 -2.73
CA GLU A 23 3.23 10.26 -2.51
C GLU A 23 3.72 9.44 -1.31
N ILE A 24 2.91 9.37 -0.26
CA ILE A 24 3.23 8.58 0.92
C ILE A 24 3.33 7.10 0.55
N LEU A 25 2.39 6.60 -0.24
CA LEU A 25 2.40 5.23 -0.72
C LEU A 25 3.59 4.95 -1.62
N ASP A 26 3.88 5.86 -2.55
CA ASP A 26 5.02 5.74 -3.46
C ASP A 26 6.33 5.64 -2.67
N ASN A 27 6.53 6.52 -1.70
CA ASN A 27 7.73 6.49 -0.86
C ASN A 27 7.84 5.20 -0.06
N TRP A 28 6.72 4.69 0.46
CA TRP A 28 6.73 3.43 1.21
C TRP A 28 7.16 2.28 0.33
N PHE A 29 6.63 2.18 -0.89
CA PHE A 29 7.04 1.13 -1.83
C PHE A 29 8.50 1.28 -2.23
N TYR A 30 8.96 2.51 -2.44
CA TYR A 30 10.37 2.76 -2.75
C TYR A 30 11.30 2.23 -1.66
N GLU A 31 10.96 2.47 -0.41
CA GLU A 31 11.82 2.08 0.72
C GLU A 31 11.71 0.59 1.07
N ASN A 32 10.60 -0.06 0.74
CA ASN A 32 10.31 -1.42 1.20
C ASN A 32 10.41 -2.48 0.12
N THR A 33 10.59 -2.11 -1.14
CA THR A 33 10.82 -3.08 -2.21
C THR A 33 12.31 -3.38 -2.37
N GLN A 34 12.61 -4.59 -2.82
CA GLN A 34 13.99 -5.00 -3.05
C GLN A 34 14.58 -4.21 -4.21
N GLN A 35 15.73 -3.54 -3.98
CA GLN A 35 16.40 -2.71 -4.97
C GLN A 35 15.49 -1.61 -5.53
N HIS A 36 14.51 -1.17 -4.75
CA HIS A 36 13.55 -0.14 -5.15
C HIS A 36 12.80 -0.49 -6.44
N ARG A 37 12.54 -1.78 -6.65
CA ARG A 37 11.89 -2.25 -7.87
C ARG A 37 10.39 -2.38 -7.70
N TYR A 38 9.67 -1.47 -8.28
CA TYR A 38 8.23 -1.50 -8.44
C TYR A 38 7.87 -0.57 -9.59
N SER A 39 6.66 -0.70 -10.09
CA SER A 39 6.20 0.15 -11.18
C SER A 39 4.76 0.57 -10.92
N ILE A 40 4.48 1.87 -11.04
CA ILE A 40 3.12 2.37 -10.99
C ILE A 40 2.64 2.45 -12.43
N THR A 41 1.67 1.62 -12.79
CA THR A 41 1.19 1.52 -14.16
C THR A 41 -0.07 2.34 -14.41
N ASP A 42 -0.79 2.68 -13.34
CA ASP A 42 -2.00 3.49 -13.44
C ASP A 42 -2.21 4.22 -12.12
N GLN A 43 -2.59 5.48 -12.18
CA GLN A 43 -2.84 6.28 -11.00
C GLN A 43 -3.89 7.34 -11.30
N SER A 44 -4.91 7.41 -10.42
CA SER A 44 -5.91 8.46 -10.42
C SER A 44 -6.17 8.91 -8.99
N GLU A 45 -7.17 9.76 -8.78
CA GLU A 45 -7.54 10.19 -7.42
C GLU A 45 -8.05 9.05 -6.56
N THR A 46 -8.60 8.01 -7.18
CA THR A 46 -9.28 6.93 -6.47
C THR A 46 -8.65 5.56 -6.65
N GLN A 47 -7.59 5.45 -7.45
CA GLN A 47 -7.01 4.15 -7.76
C GLN A 47 -5.52 4.28 -8.08
N MET A 48 -4.74 3.33 -7.58
CA MET A 48 -3.32 3.22 -7.89
C MET A 48 -3.00 1.75 -8.16
N THR A 49 -2.43 1.47 -9.33
CA THR A 49 -2.05 0.11 -9.72
C THR A 49 -0.54 0.00 -9.76
N LEU A 50 0.00 -0.97 -9.01
CA LEU A 50 1.44 -1.24 -8.99
C LEU A 50 1.70 -2.62 -9.57
N ASN A 51 2.71 -2.71 -10.43
CA ASN A 51 3.17 -3.94 -11.02
C ASN A 51 4.63 -4.16 -10.73
N GLN A 52 5.07 -5.40 -10.87
CA GLN A 52 6.48 -5.77 -10.72
C GLN A 52 7.06 -5.35 -9.37
N VAL A 53 6.24 -5.38 -8.33
CA VAL A 53 6.68 -5.08 -6.98
C VAL A 53 7.58 -6.21 -6.50
N ARG A 54 8.84 -5.90 -6.27
CA ARG A 54 9.82 -6.89 -5.83
C ARG A 54 9.87 -6.94 -4.31
N ILE A 55 9.22 -7.93 -3.75
CA ILE A 55 9.15 -8.15 -2.32
C ILE A 55 10.45 -8.81 -1.84
N PRO A 56 11.03 -8.39 -0.70
CA PRO A 56 12.17 -9.11 -0.13
C PRO A 56 11.83 -10.58 0.11
N ILE A 57 12.80 -11.46 -0.13
CA ILE A 57 12.61 -12.91 0.02
C ILE A 57 12.53 -13.29 1.50
N GLU A 58 13.32 -12.62 2.33
CA GLU A 58 13.42 -12.88 3.75
C GLU A 58 13.42 -11.59 4.55
N ASP A 59 12.95 -11.66 5.80
CA ASP A 59 13.04 -10.54 6.72
C ASP A 59 14.44 -10.47 7.36
N ASP A 60 14.66 -9.53 8.28
CA ASP A 60 15.95 -9.33 8.95
C ASP A 60 16.38 -10.54 9.77
N ARG A 61 15.46 -11.44 10.09
CA ARG A 61 15.73 -12.64 10.89
C ARG A 61 15.82 -13.90 10.03
N GLY A 62 15.82 -13.75 8.69
CA GLY A 62 15.90 -14.88 7.78
C GLY A 62 14.60 -15.65 7.61
N ARG A 63 13.47 -15.10 8.06
CA ARG A 63 12.18 -15.77 7.91
C ARG A 63 11.57 -15.44 6.55
N PRO A 64 10.85 -16.40 5.92
CA PRO A 64 10.23 -16.15 4.63
C PRO A 64 9.29 -14.94 4.65
N TYR A 65 9.32 -14.18 3.57
CA TYR A 65 8.54 -12.96 3.44
C TYR A 65 7.61 -13.13 2.24
N ASP A 66 6.29 -13.07 2.44
CA ASP A 66 5.32 -13.25 1.38
C ASP A 66 4.50 -11.98 1.13
N ALA A 67 3.66 -12.01 0.10
CA ALA A 67 2.85 -10.86 -0.29
C ALA A 67 1.88 -10.44 0.83
N ASN A 68 1.32 -11.39 1.54
CA ASN A 68 0.40 -11.11 2.65
C ASN A 68 1.10 -10.34 3.76
N ARG A 69 2.31 -10.77 4.10
CA ARG A 69 3.10 -10.10 5.15
C ARG A 69 3.52 -8.71 4.71
N PHE A 70 3.90 -8.56 3.45
CA PHE A 70 4.27 -7.28 2.87
C PHE A 70 3.11 -6.28 2.96
N ILE A 71 1.91 -6.71 2.58
CA ILE A 71 0.72 -5.86 2.63
C ILE A 71 0.30 -5.56 4.07
N ARG A 72 0.45 -6.52 4.99
CA ARG A 72 0.16 -6.25 6.40
C ARG A 72 1.08 -5.19 6.99
N ASN A 73 2.33 -5.14 6.56
CA ASN A 73 3.25 -4.08 6.98
C ASN A 73 2.80 -2.72 6.46
N LEU A 74 2.32 -2.66 5.22
CA LEU A 74 1.77 -1.42 4.67
C LEU A 74 0.53 -0.97 5.46
N VAL A 75 -0.39 -1.88 5.75
CA VAL A 75 -1.58 -1.58 6.54
C VAL A 75 -1.19 -1.04 7.91
N ARG A 76 -0.23 -1.67 8.56
CA ARG A 76 0.26 -1.21 9.86
C ARG A 76 0.86 0.19 9.78
N TYR A 77 1.60 0.46 8.72
CA TYR A 77 2.19 1.78 8.48
C TYR A 77 1.11 2.86 8.33
N LEU A 78 0.05 2.56 7.57
CA LEU A 78 -1.03 3.51 7.34
C LEU A 78 -1.91 3.72 8.58
N ARG A 79 -2.01 2.72 9.46
CA ARG A 79 -2.76 2.84 10.72
C ARG A 79 -2.01 3.61 11.78
N ALA A 80 -0.69 3.72 11.66
CA ALA A 80 0.14 4.42 12.62
C ALA A 80 0.07 5.93 12.43
N GLU A 81 0.48 6.68 13.46
CA GLU A 81 0.60 8.13 13.34
C GLU A 81 1.68 8.48 12.31
N PRO A 82 1.55 9.58 11.59
CA PRO A 82 0.48 10.60 11.66
C PRO A 82 -0.75 10.30 10.80
N TYR A 83 -0.77 9.18 10.09
CA TYR A 83 -1.82 8.93 9.10
C TYR A 83 -3.13 8.46 9.72
N LEU A 84 -3.07 7.53 10.66
CA LEU A 84 -4.22 7.03 11.41
C LEU A 84 -5.39 6.56 10.54
N ILE A 85 -5.09 5.90 9.43
CA ILE A 85 -6.10 5.36 8.53
C ILE A 85 -6.50 3.98 9.07
N ASP A 86 -7.65 3.90 9.75
CA ASP A 86 -8.10 2.68 10.42
C ASP A 86 -8.92 1.76 9.54
N GLU A 87 -9.69 2.31 8.61
CA GLU A 87 -10.62 1.53 7.80
C GLU A 87 -9.92 1.08 6.53
N ILE A 88 -9.31 -0.10 6.57
CA ILE A 88 -8.56 -0.67 5.46
C ILE A 88 -9.00 -2.12 5.26
N LYS A 89 -9.45 -2.44 4.06
CA LYS A 89 -9.85 -3.79 3.69
C LYS A 89 -8.82 -4.37 2.72
N VAL A 90 -8.41 -5.59 2.96
CA VAL A 90 -7.45 -6.31 2.12
C VAL A 90 -8.14 -7.49 1.47
N LEU A 91 -8.06 -7.57 0.13
CA LEU A 91 -8.61 -8.68 -0.63
C LEU A 91 -7.49 -9.40 -1.35
N ASN A 92 -7.29 -10.68 -1.03
CA ASN A 92 -6.33 -11.53 -1.74
C ASN A 92 -7.00 -12.10 -2.99
N GLN A 93 -6.35 -11.93 -4.14
CA GLN A 93 -6.86 -12.39 -5.43
C GLN A 93 -5.94 -13.42 -6.08
N GLY A 94 -5.34 -14.30 -5.27
CA GLY A 94 -4.44 -15.32 -5.76
C GLY A 94 -2.97 -14.94 -5.59
N LEU A 95 -2.08 -15.73 -6.18
CA LEU A 95 -0.64 -15.54 -6.04
C LEU A 95 -0.19 -14.19 -6.63
N GLY A 96 0.44 -13.40 -5.80
CA GLY A 96 1.02 -12.13 -6.23
C GLY A 96 0.01 -11.03 -6.52
N ARG A 97 -1.26 -11.23 -6.18
CA ARG A 97 -2.29 -10.21 -6.40
C ARG A 97 -3.01 -9.87 -5.11
N CYS A 98 -3.12 -8.58 -4.86
CA CYS A 98 -3.81 -8.08 -3.68
C CYS A 98 -4.51 -6.77 -4.01
N VAL A 99 -5.71 -6.59 -3.48
CA VAL A 99 -6.45 -5.33 -3.56
C VAL A 99 -6.55 -4.76 -2.16
N LEU A 100 -6.14 -3.50 -2.02
CA LEU A 100 -6.23 -2.75 -0.78
C LEU A 100 -7.28 -1.66 -0.97
N ILE A 101 -8.31 -1.67 -0.12
CA ILE A 101 -9.39 -0.68 -0.21
C ILE A 101 -9.30 0.21 1.02
N LEU A 102 -9.01 1.49 0.81
CA LEU A 102 -8.89 2.46 1.88
C LEU A 102 -10.25 3.11 2.15
N GLY A 103 -10.58 3.24 3.42
CA GLY A 103 -11.86 3.81 3.84
C GLY A 103 -12.99 2.79 3.91
N GLU A 104 -12.68 1.50 3.88
CA GLU A 104 -13.65 0.42 4.01
C GLU A 104 -13.12 -0.64 4.96
N LYS A 105 -13.99 -1.14 5.82
CA LYS A 105 -13.64 -2.22 6.75
C LYS A 105 -13.80 -3.59 6.12
#